data_7638abecf025dd932e1832d92676af76
#
_entry.id   7638abecf025dd932e1832d92676af76
#
_cell.length_a   1.000
_cell.length_b   1.000
_cell.length_c   1.000
_cell.angle_alpha   90.00
_cell.angle_beta   90.00
_cell.angle_gamma   90.00
#
_symmetry.space_group_name_H-M   'P 1'
#
loop_
_entity.id
_entity.type
_entity.pdbx_description
1 polymer ?
#
loop_
_entity_poly.entity_id
_entity_poly.type
_entity_poly.pdbx_seq_one_letter_code
_entity_poly.pdbx_strand_id
1 'polypeptide(L)'
;MEYFSLVETLRAMGEEDFAAFQARLIPIARDRILGVRTPALRALVKEYKGEWKTLLTFPDEYYEVTFIKLNACALLPYEEFSSVVKECVQSVDNWAICDTFKARCIATHREEFLPFIREFLGKGGFFARYALVTLLSFYLEKEYLPEIFAALAAADTRDYYVSMAAAWLTAEVLAKFFEEGKAFLEAGRLDEKTHNRAIRKARESYRVSAEKKEELLRLKKRE
;
A
#
# COMPACT_ATOMS: atom_id res chain seq x y z
N MET A 1 -2.04 20.95 19.12
CA MET A 1 -3.29 20.13 19.03
C MET A 1 -3.28 19.05 20.09
N GLU A 2 -4.42 18.78 20.72
CA GLU A 2 -4.57 17.71 21.73
C GLU A 2 -5.26 16.49 21.10
N TYR A 3 -4.88 15.27 21.52
CA TYR A 3 -5.46 14.03 21.00
C TYR A 3 -6.99 13.98 21.13
N PHE A 4 -7.50 14.27 22.33
CA PHE A 4 -8.94 14.24 22.57
C PHE A 4 -9.73 15.24 21.74
N SER A 5 -9.17 16.44 21.48
CA SER A 5 -9.80 17.45 20.62
C SER A 5 -9.91 16.95 19.16
N LEU A 6 -8.87 16.26 18.65
CA LEU A 6 -8.92 15.64 17.34
C LEU A 6 -10.00 14.54 17.29
N VAL A 7 -10.06 13.67 18.31
CA VAL A 7 -11.06 12.59 18.38
C VAL A 7 -12.48 13.14 18.44
N GLU A 8 -12.73 14.20 19.21
CA GLU A 8 -14.04 14.88 19.27
C GLU A 8 -14.44 15.44 17.90
N THR A 9 -13.51 16.10 17.20
CA THR A 9 -13.73 16.60 15.84
C THR A 9 -14.09 15.45 14.88
N LEU A 10 -13.35 14.35 14.93
CA LEU A 10 -13.60 13.19 14.08
C LEU A 10 -14.94 12.52 14.40
N ARG A 11 -15.32 12.41 15.69
CA ARG A 11 -16.64 11.88 16.09
C ARG A 11 -17.79 12.73 15.59
N ALA A 12 -17.65 14.07 15.64
CA ALA A 12 -18.65 14.99 15.13
C ALA A 12 -18.83 14.89 13.61
N MET A 13 -17.81 14.43 12.88
CA MET A 13 -17.83 14.24 11.42
C MET A 13 -18.18 12.80 11.02
N GLY A 14 -18.22 11.88 11.95
CA GLY A 14 -18.42 10.44 11.70
C GLY A 14 -19.86 10.12 11.32
N GLU A 15 -20.02 9.15 10.41
CA GLU A 15 -21.30 8.62 9.97
C GLU A 15 -21.39 7.12 10.32
N GLU A 16 -22.36 6.73 11.14
CA GLU A 16 -22.50 5.35 11.63
C GLU A 16 -22.64 4.32 10.50
N ASP A 17 -23.47 4.61 9.48
CA ASP A 17 -23.68 3.74 8.32
C ASP A 17 -22.39 3.57 7.51
N PHE A 18 -21.60 4.64 7.38
CA PHE A 18 -20.32 4.57 6.68
C PHE A 18 -19.28 3.80 7.48
N ALA A 19 -19.23 3.97 8.78
CA ALA A 19 -18.36 3.20 9.65
C ALA A 19 -18.70 1.70 9.60
N ALA A 20 -20.00 1.35 9.63
CA ALA A 20 -20.46 -0.03 9.47
C ALA A 20 -20.10 -0.61 8.09
N PHE A 21 -20.17 0.20 7.04
CA PHE A 21 -19.71 -0.19 5.69
C PHE A 21 -18.21 -0.44 5.66
N GLN A 22 -17.38 0.48 6.19
CA GLN A 22 -15.92 0.34 6.23
C GLN A 22 -15.48 -0.90 7.03
N ALA A 23 -16.12 -1.20 8.16
CA ALA A 23 -15.79 -2.36 8.98
C ALA A 23 -15.98 -3.72 8.28
N ARG A 24 -16.79 -3.77 7.24
CA ARG A 24 -16.94 -4.97 6.38
C ARG A 24 -15.80 -5.14 5.38
N LEU A 25 -15.08 -4.06 5.08
CA LEU A 25 -14.01 -4.04 4.06
C LEU A 25 -12.61 -4.04 4.68
N ILE A 26 -12.45 -3.37 5.82
CA ILE A 26 -11.16 -3.16 6.48
C ILE A 26 -11.05 -4.15 7.64
N PRO A 27 -9.94 -4.91 7.76
CA PRO A 27 -9.80 -5.97 8.77
C PRO A 27 -9.41 -5.42 10.15
N ILE A 28 -10.16 -4.45 10.65
CA ILE A 28 -10.00 -3.89 12.00
C ILE A 28 -11.34 -3.90 12.74
N ALA A 29 -11.31 -3.81 14.06
CA ALA A 29 -12.50 -3.83 14.87
C ALA A 29 -13.41 -2.61 14.57
N ARG A 30 -14.73 -2.80 14.60
CA ARG A 30 -15.72 -1.77 14.25
C ARG A 30 -15.62 -0.52 15.13
N ASP A 31 -15.37 -0.70 16.41
CA ASP A 31 -15.23 0.36 17.41
C ASP A 31 -14.00 1.25 17.18
N ARG A 32 -13.06 0.81 16.36
CA ARG A 32 -11.90 1.58 15.92
C ARG A 32 -12.16 2.44 14.68
N ILE A 33 -13.39 2.44 14.14
CA ILE A 33 -13.75 3.21 12.94
C ILE A 33 -14.83 4.22 13.31
N LEU A 34 -14.51 5.50 13.17
CA LEU A 34 -15.44 6.62 13.45
C LEU A 34 -16.37 6.94 12.27
N GLY A 35 -15.99 6.54 11.06
CA GLY A 35 -16.82 6.69 9.85
C GLY A 35 -16.69 8.04 9.17
N VAL A 36 -15.54 8.67 9.25
CA VAL A 36 -15.29 9.93 8.56
C VAL A 36 -14.94 9.68 7.09
N ARG A 37 -15.61 10.38 6.18
CA ARG A 37 -15.40 10.25 4.73
C ARG A 37 -13.98 10.64 4.32
N THR A 38 -13.37 9.90 3.41
CA THR A 38 -12.00 10.14 2.96
C THR A 38 -11.71 11.57 2.47
N PRO A 39 -12.61 12.29 1.75
CA PRO A 39 -12.36 13.69 1.40
C PRO A 39 -12.20 14.60 2.63
N ALA A 40 -12.97 14.39 3.68
CA ALA A 40 -12.88 15.14 4.92
C ALA A 40 -11.57 14.81 5.67
N LEU A 41 -11.16 13.53 5.74
CA LEU A 41 -9.86 13.15 6.29
C LEU A 41 -8.70 13.82 5.55
N ARG A 42 -8.75 13.88 4.21
CA ARG A 42 -7.73 14.58 3.42
C ARG A 42 -7.69 16.08 3.65
N ALA A 43 -8.82 16.70 3.98
CA ALA A 43 -8.87 18.12 4.38
C ALA A 43 -8.15 18.33 5.71
N LEU A 44 -8.44 17.49 6.71
CA LEU A 44 -7.76 17.51 8.02
C LEU A 44 -6.25 17.23 7.90
N VAL A 45 -5.84 16.31 7.04
CA VAL A 45 -4.40 16.08 6.75
C VAL A 45 -3.71 17.37 6.28
N LYS A 46 -4.35 18.14 5.38
CA LYS A 46 -3.79 19.42 4.90
C LYS A 46 -3.75 20.48 6.00
N GLU A 47 -4.78 20.50 6.84
CA GLU A 47 -4.88 21.43 7.97
C GLU A 47 -3.79 21.16 8.99
N TYR A 48 -3.60 19.90 9.38
CA TYR A 48 -2.71 19.52 10.49
C TYR A 48 -1.31 19.08 10.06
N LYS A 49 -0.95 19.14 8.77
CA LYS A 49 0.37 18.70 8.28
C LYS A 49 1.56 19.34 9.01
N GLY A 50 1.42 20.58 9.48
CA GLY A 50 2.46 21.29 10.24
C GLY A 50 2.67 20.74 11.66
N GLU A 51 1.71 19.98 12.17
CA GLU A 51 1.74 19.39 13.51
C GLU A 51 2.14 17.89 13.49
N TRP A 52 2.77 17.43 12.43
CA TRP A 52 3.08 16.02 12.22
C TRP A 52 3.85 15.37 13.39
N LYS A 53 4.75 16.13 14.07
CA LYS A 53 5.48 15.62 15.25
C LYS A 53 4.53 15.32 16.41
N THR A 54 3.56 16.19 16.64
CA THR A 54 2.51 15.96 17.64
C THR A 54 1.61 14.81 17.25
N LEU A 55 1.21 14.75 15.96
CA LEU A 55 0.40 13.63 15.44
C LEU A 55 1.09 12.27 15.62
N LEU A 56 2.40 12.18 15.47
CA LEU A 56 3.15 10.92 15.68
C LEU A 56 3.05 10.41 17.12
N THR A 57 2.88 11.29 18.11
CA THR A 57 2.73 10.87 19.51
C THR A 57 1.34 10.33 19.83
N PHE A 58 0.37 10.46 18.92
CA PHE A 58 -1.00 10.01 19.18
C PHE A 58 -1.13 8.49 19.02
N PRO A 59 -1.90 7.83 19.89
CA PRO A 59 -2.11 6.39 19.80
C PRO A 59 -2.88 6.01 18.53
N ASP A 60 -2.66 4.78 18.03
CA ASP A 60 -3.36 4.20 16.87
C ASP A 60 -4.69 3.55 17.30
N GLU A 61 -5.48 4.27 18.11
CA GLU A 61 -6.75 3.79 18.63
C GLU A 61 -7.84 3.78 17.56
N TYR A 62 -7.89 4.87 16.75
CA TYR A 62 -8.87 5.02 15.67
C TYR A 62 -8.22 5.05 14.29
N TYR A 63 -8.87 4.39 13.31
CA TYR A 63 -8.49 4.38 11.91
C TYR A 63 -8.22 5.79 11.36
N GLU A 64 -9.12 6.73 11.66
CA GLU A 64 -9.05 8.09 11.16
C GLU A 64 -7.86 8.86 11.75
N VAL A 65 -7.52 8.63 13.02
CA VAL A 65 -6.33 9.22 13.65
C VAL A 65 -5.07 8.71 12.96
N THR A 66 -4.94 7.39 12.80
CA THR A 66 -3.81 6.77 12.09
C THR A 66 -3.73 7.27 10.63
N PHE A 67 -4.88 7.39 9.94
CA PHE A 67 -4.93 7.94 8.59
C PHE A 67 -4.35 9.36 8.52
N ILE A 68 -4.79 10.27 9.42
CA ILE A 68 -4.32 11.66 9.43
C ILE A 68 -2.83 11.72 9.76
N LYS A 69 -2.40 11.01 10.82
CA LYS A 69 -1.01 10.91 11.26
C LYS A 69 -0.08 10.52 10.11
N LEU A 70 -0.33 9.38 9.49
CA LEU A 70 0.55 8.85 8.45
C LEU A 70 0.50 9.68 7.16
N ASN A 71 -0.67 10.14 6.75
CA ASN A 71 -0.76 10.97 5.55
C ASN A 71 -0.20 12.40 5.76
N ALA A 72 -0.16 12.94 6.98
CA ALA A 72 0.57 14.17 7.28
C ALA A 72 2.09 13.95 7.10
N CYS A 73 2.63 12.84 7.61
CA CYS A 73 4.04 12.47 7.42
C CYS A 73 4.37 12.23 5.93
N ALA A 74 3.43 11.69 5.14
CA ALA A 74 3.62 11.49 3.69
C ALA A 74 3.77 12.79 2.88
N LEU A 75 3.47 13.95 3.48
CA LEU A 75 3.64 15.27 2.84
C LEU A 75 4.99 15.93 3.16
N LEU A 76 5.82 15.29 3.97
CA LEU A 76 7.13 15.82 4.39
C LEU A 76 8.14 15.79 3.26
N PRO A 77 9.15 16.70 3.27
CA PRO A 77 10.38 16.55 2.50
C PRO A 77 11.07 15.22 2.82
N TYR A 78 11.93 14.75 1.91
CA TYR A 78 12.52 13.41 2.00
C TYR A 78 13.34 13.19 3.29
N GLU A 79 14.16 14.15 3.70
CA GLU A 79 15.00 14.04 4.89
C GLU A 79 14.17 13.84 6.16
N GLU A 80 13.07 14.59 6.31
CA GLU A 80 12.18 14.45 7.45
C GLU A 80 11.40 13.13 7.35
N PHE A 81 10.84 12.81 6.17
CA PHE A 81 10.10 11.58 5.94
C PHE A 81 10.95 10.33 6.20
N SER A 82 12.17 10.28 5.67
CA SER A 82 13.07 9.12 5.84
C SER A 82 13.44 8.88 7.30
N SER A 83 13.50 9.95 8.11
CA SER A 83 13.79 9.84 9.54
C SER A 83 12.67 9.18 10.35
N VAL A 84 11.40 9.25 9.89
CA VAL A 84 10.22 8.76 10.62
C VAL A 84 9.49 7.61 9.93
N VAL A 85 9.83 7.26 8.68
CA VAL A 85 9.09 6.27 7.90
C VAL A 85 9.00 4.90 8.58
N LYS A 86 10.03 4.48 9.32
CA LYS A 86 10.02 3.19 10.04
C LYS A 86 8.97 3.17 11.14
N GLU A 87 8.85 4.26 11.89
CA GLU A 87 7.82 4.45 12.91
C GLU A 87 6.42 4.51 12.27
N CYS A 88 6.29 5.28 11.19
CA CYS A 88 5.05 5.36 10.46
C CYS A 88 4.56 3.98 9.95
N VAL A 89 5.43 3.18 9.35
CA VAL A 89 5.04 1.86 8.83
C VAL A 89 4.67 0.90 9.95
N GLN A 90 5.25 1.05 11.15
CA GLN A 90 4.86 0.26 12.33
C GLN A 90 3.40 0.49 12.75
N SER A 91 2.85 1.68 12.50
CA SER A 91 1.44 2.01 12.75
C SER A 91 0.46 1.46 11.70
N VAL A 92 0.95 0.85 10.63
CA VAL A 92 0.11 0.31 9.55
C VAL A 92 -0.42 -1.06 9.94
N ASP A 93 -1.71 -1.17 10.23
CA ASP A 93 -2.38 -2.40 10.65
C ASP A 93 -3.44 -2.91 9.66
N ASN A 94 -3.65 -2.19 8.56
CA ASN A 94 -4.63 -2.56 7.55
C ASN A 94 -4.26 -2.07 6.14
N TRP A 95 -4.86 -2.69 5.12
CA TRP A 95 -4.58 -2.39 3.72
C TRP A 95 -5.02 -0.98 3.30
N ALA A 96 -6.09 -0.43 3.87
CA ALA A 96 -6.61 0.87 3.47
C ALA A 96 -5.66 2.01 3.90
N ILE A 97 -5.08 1.93 5.10
CA ILE A 97 -4.00 2.82 5.55
C ILE A 97 -2.77 2.62 4.68
N CYS A 98 -2.31 1.37 4.51
CA CYS A 98 -1.11 1.04 3.76
C CYS A 98 -1.14 1.64 2.34
N ASP A 99 -2.25 1.43 1.61
CA ASP A 99 -2.36 1.82 0.21
C ASP A 99 -2.55 3.33 -0.01
N THR A 100 -2.94 4.06 1.05
CA THR A 100 -3.06 5.52 1.01
C THR A 100 -1.82 6.26 1.51
N PHE A 101 -0.97 5.62 2.30
CA PHE A 101 0.26 6.18 2.83
C PHE A 101 1.36 6.25 1.76
N LYS A 102 1.31 7.28 0.90
CA LYS A 102 2.19 7.44 -0.27
C LYS A 102 2.95 8.76 -0.20
N ALA A 103 4.21 8.72 0.21
CA ALA A 103 5.09 9.88 0.28
C ALA A 103 5.67 10.20 -1.12
N ARG A 104 5.23 11.30 -1.73
CA ARG A 104 5.63 11.69 -3.08
C ARG A 104 7.12 12.03 -3.20
N CYS A 105 7.76 12.42 -2.12
CA CYS A 105 9.20 12.68 -2.08
C CYS A 105 10.04 11.46 -2.50
N ILE A 106 9.52 10.23 -2.36
CA ILE A 106 10.19 9.01 -2.82
C ILE A 106 10.44 9.05 -4.34
N ALA A 107 9.56 9.66 -5.12
CA ALA A 107 9.67 9.69 -6.58
C ALA A 107 10.94 10.40 -7.08
N THR A 108 11.51 11.30 -6.30
CA THR A 108 12.76 12.03 -6.59
C THR A 108 13.98 11.49 -5.82
N HIS A 109 13.79 10.50 -4.93
CA HIS A 109 14.84 9.90 -4.07
C HIS A 109 14.75 8.37 -4.10
N ARG A 110 14.52 7.82 -5.30
CA ARG A 110 14.24 6.39 -5.48
C ARG A 110 15.41 5.52 -5.01
N GLU A 111 16.63 5.88 -5.39
CA GLU A 111 17.84 5.11 -5.04
C GLU A 111 18.07 5.11 -3.53
N GLU A 112 17.91 6.28 -2.90
CA GLU A 112 18.09 6.45 -1.46
C GLU A 112 17.03 5.70 -0.64
N PHE A 113 15.83 5.45 -1.25
CA PHE A 113 14.74 4.75 -0.56
C PHE A 113 14.77 3.22 -0.76
N LEU A 114 15.51 2.68 -1.73
CA LEU A 114 15.62 1.23 -1.95
C LEU A 114 16.06 0.43 -0.70
N PRO A 115 17.00 0.91 0.13
CA PRO A 115 17.35 0.22 1.38
C PRO A 115 16.16 0.02 2.32
N PHE A 116 15.26 1.00 2.43
CA PHE A 116 14.03 0.88 3.24
C PHE A 116 13.09 -0.19 2.68
N ILE A 117 12.92 -0.22 1.35
CA ILE A 117 12.09 -1.25 0.68
C ILE A 117 12.61 -2.65 1.00
N ARG A 118 13.92 -2.87 0.90
CA ARG A 118 14.55 -4.18 1.20
C ARG A 118 14.39 -4.56 2.68
N GLU A 119 14.58 -3.60 3.60
CA GLU A 119 14.38 -3.81 5.03
C GLU A 119 12.91 -4.20 5.33
N PHE A 120 11.95 -3.46 4.77
CA PHE A 120 10.52 -3.69 4.99
C PHE A 120 10.04 -5.03 4.43
N LEU A 121 10.55 -5.44 3.26
CA LEU A 121 10.27 -6.77 2.72
C LEU A 121 10.69 -7.88 3.69
N GLY A 122 11.86 -7.75 4.31
CA GLY A 122 12.38 -8.72 5.28
C GLY A 122 11.56 -8.82 6.58
N LYS A 123 10.78 -7.79 6.94
CA LYS A 123 9.93 -7.79 8.14
C LYS A 123 8.59 -8.50 7.93
N GLY A 124 8.14 -8.72 6.70
CA GLY A 124 6.85 -9.35 6.41
C GLY A 124 5.63 -8.49 6.72
N GLY A 125 4.43 -9.05 6.66
CA GLY A 125 3.16 -8.42 7.01
C GLY A 125 2.93 -7.07 6.29
N PHE A 126 2.41 -6.08 7.00
CA PHE A 126 2.15 -4.76 6.41
C PHE A 126 3.42 -3.97 6.07
N PHE A 127 4.57 -4.27 6.66
CA PHE A 127 5.85 -3.74 6.19
C PHE A 127 6.15 -4.18 4.75
N ALA A 128 6.06 -5.48 4.48
CA ALA A 128 6.28 -6.01 3.13
C ALA A 128 5.20 -5.51 2.14
N ARG A 129 3.93 -5.41 2.57
CA ARG A 129 2.89 -4.80 1.75
C ARG A 129 3.23 -3.35 1.39
N TYR A 130 3.66 -2.54 2.36
CA TYR A 130 4.05 -1.15 2.12
C TYR A 130 5.21 -1.06 1.12
N ALA A 131 6.21 -1.92 1.23
CA ALA A 131 7.32 -1.99 0.28
C ALA A 131 6.83 -2.28 -1.15
N LEU A 132 5.96 -3.28 -1.33
CA LEU A 132 5.39 -3.65 -2.64
C LEU A 132 4.50 -2.55 -3.22
N VAL A 133 3.68 -1.89 -2.38
CA VAL A 133 2.83 -0.76 -2.80
C VAL A 133 3.67 0.48 -3.14
N THR A 134 4.80 0.68 -2.47
CA THR A 134 5.77 1.74 -2.78
C THR A 134 6.43 1.49 -4.14
N LEU A 135 6.87 0.26 -4.42
CA LEU A 135 7.40 -0.13 -5.73
C LEU A 135 6.36 0.11 -6.83
N LEU A 136 5.12 -0.30 -6.62
CA LEU A 136 4.02 -0.07 -7.54
C LEU A 136 3.76 1.41 -7.81
N SER A 137 3.88 2.25 -6.78
CA SER A 137 3.51 3.67 -6.85
C SER A 137 4.60 4.56 -7.47
N PHE A 138 5.90 4.20 -7.28
CA PHE A 138 7.01 5.10 -7.58
C PHE A 138 8.12 4.50 -8.44
N TYR A 139 8.15 3.16 -8.64
CA TYR A 139 9.23 2.46 -9.33
C TYR A 139 8.78 1.70 -10.59
N LEU A 140 7.54 1.88 -11.05
CA LEU A 140 7.04 1.14 -12.21
C LEU A 140 7.61 1.72 -13.52
N GLU A 141 8.92 1.61 -13.69
CA GLU A 141 9.73 2.01 -14.84
C GLU A 141 10.66 0.88 -15.25
N LYS A 142 11.10 0.88 -16.53
CA LYS A 142 11.84 -0.25 -17.09
C LYS A 142 13.15 -0.52 -16.37
N GLU A 143 13.83 0.53 -15.93
CA GLU A 143 15.11 0.46 -15.21
C GLU A 143 14.99 -0.23 -13.83
N TYR A 144 13.81 -0.15 -13.18
CA TYR A 144 13.55 -0.75 -11.88
C TYR A 144 12.92 -2.14 -11.93
N LEU A 145 12.66 -2.70 -13.13
CA LEU A 145 12.10 -4.06 -13.22
C LEU A 145 12.94 -5.13 -12.51
N PRO A 146 14.29 -5.10 -12.55
CA PRO A 146 15.10 -6.05 -11.78
C PRO A 146 14.82 -5.98 -10.27
N GLU A 147 14.73 -4.78 -9.69
CA GLU A 147 14.40 -4.58 -8.27
C GLU A 147 12.97 -5.05 -7.94
N ILE A 148 12.02 -4.74 -8.81
CA ILE A 148 10.62 -5.20 -8.66
C ILE A 148 10.56 -6.73 -8.66
N PHE A 149 11.23 -7.40 -9.61
CA PHE A 149 11.22 -8.86 -9.70
C PHE A 149 11.96 -9.51 -8.53
N ALA A 150 13.05 -8.91 -8.06
CA ALA A 150 13.75 -9.37 -6.86
C ALA A 150 12.85 -9.26 -5.62
N ALA A 151 12.14 -8.13 -5.45
CA ALA A 151 11.21 -7.91 -4.36
C ALA A 151 10.03 -8.89 -4.38
N LEU A 152 9.43 -9.12 -5.56
CA LEU A 152 8.34 -10.08 -5.74
C LEU A 152 8.77 -11.52 -5.41
N ALA A 153 9.99 -11.91 -5.81
CA ALA A 153 10.53 -13.25 -5.53
C ALA A 153 10.91 -13.45 -4.03
N ALA A 154 11.24 -12.37 -3.32
CA ALA A 154 11.63 -12.41 -1.91
C ALA A 154 10.44 -12.27 -0.95
N ALA A 155 9.29 -11.77 -1.40
CA ALA A 155 8.13 -11.51 -0.57
C ALA A 155 7.52 -12.80 0.01
N ASP A 156 7.24 -12.82 1.33
CA ASP A 156 6.53 -13.93 1.96
C ASP A 156 5.02 -13.86 1.66
N THR A 157 4.63 -14.48 0.56
CA THR A 157 3.26 -14.50 0.06
C THR A 157 2.33 -15.47 0.77
N ARG A 158 2.77 -16.13 1.86
CA ARG A 158 1.88 -16.86 2.77
C ARG A 158 0.93 -15.92 3.50
N ASP A 159 1.38 -14.69 3.77
CA ASP A 159 0.50 -13.63 4.23
C ASP A 159 -0.43 -13.18 3.09
N TYR A 160 -1.74 -13.16 3.38
CA TYR A 160 -2.77 -12.79 2.40
C TYR A 160 -2.58 -11.37 1.84
N TYR A 161 -2.27 -10.39 2.70
CA TYR A 161 -2.14 -8.99 2.29
C TYR A 161 -0.86 -8.73 1.51
N VAL A 162 0.22 -9.45 1.81
CA VAL A 162 1.46 -9.45 1.02
C VAL A 162 1.22 -10.08 -0.35
N SER A 163 0.58 -11.26 -0.40
CA SER A 163 0.20 -11.93 -1.64
C SER A 163 -0.67 -11.05 -2.55
N MET A 164 -1.65 -10.33 -1.97
CA MET A 164 -2.50 -9.41 -2.72
C MET A 164 -1.73 -8.23 -3.30
N ALA A 165 -0.77 -7.66 -2.57
CA ALA A 165 0.09 -6.58 -3.05
C ALA A 165 1.06 -7.07 -4.14
N ALA A 166 1.67 -8.25 -3.96
CA ALA A 166 2.54 -8.87 -4.95
C ALA A 166 1.78 -9.17 -6.26
N ALA A 167 0.56 -9.70 -6.15
CA ALA A 167 -0.29 -9.94 -7.31
C ALA A 167 -0.69 -8.63 -8.02
N TRP A 168 -0.96 -7.56 -7.28
CA TRP A 168 -1.27 -6.25 -7.85
C TRP A 168 -0.05 -5.64 -8.56
N LEU A 169 1.12 -5.61 -7.92
CA LEU A 169 2.35 -5.14 -8.53
C LEU A 169 2.68 -5.91 -9.81
N THR A 170 2.58 -7.25 -9.79
CA THR A 170 2.79 -8.09 -10.98
C THR A 170 1.79 -7.75 -12.09
N ALA A 171 0.52 -7.53 -11.77
CA ALA A 171 -0.51 -7.14 -12.75
C ALA A 171 -0.23 -5.76 -13.37
N GLU A 172 0.29 -4.81 -12.60
CA GLU A 172 0.70 -3.50 -13.12
C GLU A 172 1.94 -3.60 -14.04
N VAL A 173 2.90 -4.48 -13.69
CA VAL A 173 4.02 -4.80 -14.60
C VAL A 173 3.51 -5.39 -15.92
N LEU A 174 2.60 -6.38 -15.87
CA LEU A 174 2.00 -6.99 -17.06
C LEU A 174 1.24 -5.97 -17.91
N ALA A 175 0.60 -4.99 -17.29
CA ALA A 175 -0.14 -3.96 -18.01
C ALA A 175 0.79 -2.95 -18.72
N LYS A 176 1.98 -2.68 -18.18
CA LYS A 176 2.92 -1.67 -18.70
C LYS A 176 4.08 -2.29 -19.48
N PHE A 177 4.59 -3.45 -19.04
CA PHE A 177 5.76 -4.16 -19.55
C PHE A 177 5.41 -5.64 -19.73
N PHE A 178 4.55 -5.93 -20.71
CA PHE A 178 3.92 -7.24 -20.86
C PHE A 178 4.92 -8.38 -21.01
N GLU A 179 5.91 -8.21 -21.89
CA GLU A 179 6.86 -9.30 -22.21
C GLU A 179 7.74 -9.62 -21.00
N GLU A 180 8.24 -8.60 -20.30
CA GLU A 180 9.05 -8.77 -19.09
C GLU A 180 8.22 -9.40 -17.95
N GLY A 181 6.97 -8.93 -17.75
CA GLY A 181 6.06 -9.49 -16.76
C GLY A 181 5.65 -10.94 -17.06
N LYS A 182 5.43 -11.27 -18.34
CA LYS A 182 5.15 -12.63 -18.79
C LYS A 182 6.33 -13.55 -18.54
N ALA A 183 7.54 -13.14 -18.92
CA ALA A 183 8.76 -13.91 -18.66
C ALA A 183 8.98 -14.16 -17.16
N PHE A 184 8.68 -13.18 -16.31
CA PHE A 184 8.72 -13.36 -14.84
C PHE A 184 7.71 -14.41 -14.35
N LEU A 185 6.48 -14.43 -14.87
CA LEU A 185 5.49 -15.46 -14.53
C LEU A 185 5.93 -16.85 -14.99
N GLU A 186 6.48 -16.96 -16.23
CA GLU A 186 7.00 -18.21 -16.79
C GLU A 186 8.18 -18.76 -15.99
N ALA A 187 9.01 -17.89 -15.41
CA ALA A 187 10.10 -18.27 -14.51
C ALA A 187 9.62 -18.89 -13.18
N GLY A 188 8.32 -18.84 -12.87
CA GLY A 188 7.70 -19.53 -11.74
C GLY A 188 8.12 -19.05 -10.35
N ARG A 189 8.56 -17.80 -10.24
CA ARG A 189 9.07 -17.23 -8.98
C ARG A 189 8.01 -16.92 -7.92
N LEU A 190 6.73 -16.87 -8.31
CA LEU A 190 5.61 -16.70 -7.38
C LEU A 190 5.01 -18.05 -6.99
N ASP A 191 4.49 -18.15 -5.76
CA ASP A 191 3.62 -19.26 -5.39
C ASP A 191 2.37 -19.28 -6.27
N GLU A 192 1.71 -20.45 -6.34
CA GLU A 192 0.61 -20.71 -7.25
C GLU A 192 -0.57 -19.74 -7.05
N LYS A 193 -0.95 -19.49 -5.80
CA LYS A 193 -2.09 -18.61 -5.47
C LYS A 193 -1.80 -17.17 -5.88
N THR A 194 -0.63 -16.66 -5.57
CA THR A 194 -0.20 -15.30 -5.93
C THR A 194 -0.05 -15.16 -7.44
N HIS A 195 0.52 -16.15 -8.12
CA HIS A 195 0.62 -16.22 -9.58
C HIS A 195 -0.76 -16.12 -10.24
N ASN A 196 -1.71 -16.97 -9.83
CA ASN A 196 -3.05 -16.98 -10.39
C ASN A 196 -3.85 -15.68 -10.08
N ARG A 197 -3.61 -15.08 -8.89
CA ARG A 197 -4.16 -13.77 -8.56
C ARG A 197 -3.62 -12.66 -9.46
N ALA A 198 -2.33 -12.66 -9.76
CA ALA A 198 -1.71 -11.67 -10.66
C ALA A 198 -2.31 -11.76 -12.06
N ILE A 199 -2.46 -12.96 -12.61
CA ILE A 199 -3.12 -13.19 -13.90
C ILE A 199 -4.57 -12.66 -13.87
N ARG A 200 -5.34 -12.97 -12.83
CA ARG A 200 -6.73 -12.49 -12.68
C ARG A 200 -6.79 -10.97 -12.70
N LYS A 201 -5.96 -10.29 -11.87
CA LYS A 201 -5.91 -8.83 -11.83
C LYS A 201 -5.48 -8.20 -13.15
N ALA A 202 -4.49 -8.77 -13.84
CA ALA A 202 -4.06 -8.29 -15.14
C ALA A 202 -5.19 -8.41 -16.19
N ARG A 203 -5.96 -9.51 -16.18
CA ARG A 203 -7.10 -9.73 -17.07
C ARG A 203 -8.29 -8.81 -16.80
N GLU A 204 -8.44 -8.29 -15.58
CA GLU A 204 -9.44 -7.28 -15.22
C GLU A 204 -9.06 -5.88 -15.75
N SER A 205 -7.80 -5.64 -16.07
CA SER A 205 -7.31 -4.34 -16.55
C SER A 205 -7.73 -4.06 -17.99
N TYR A 206 -8.22 -2.84 -18.25
CA TYR A 206 -8.50 -2.35 -19.61
C TYR A 206 -7.21 -2.04 -20.41
N ARG A 207 -6.06 -1.93 -19.74
CA ARG A 207 -4.76 -1.68 -20.39
C ARG A 207 -4.12 -2.93 -21.01
N VAL A 208 -4.65 -4.11 -20.72
CA VAL A 208 -4.20 -5.38 -21.27
C VAL A 208 -5.15 -5.78 -22.40
N SER A 209 -4.62 -6.00 -23.62
CA SER A 209 -5.42 -6.38 -24.80
C SER A 209 -6.07 -7.77 -24.65
N ALA A 210 -7.07 -8.06 -25.47
CA ALA A 210 -7.75 -9.35 -25.45
C ALA A 210 -6.77 -10.50 -25.74
N GLU A 211 -5.89 -10.35 -26.73
CA GLU A 211 -4.88 -11.37 -27.08
C GLU A 211 -3.95 -11.64 -25.90
N LYS A 212 -3.43 -10.59 -25.25
CA LYS A 212 -2.58 -10.73 -24.06
C LYS A 212 -3.30 -11.39 -22.90
N LYS A 213 -4.60 -11.11 -22.71
CA LYS A 213 -5.42 -11.79 -21.71
C LYS A 213 -5.55 -13.30 -21.95
N GLU A 214 -5.66 -13.71 -23.21
CA GLU A 214 -5.68 -15.13 -23.58
C GLU A 214 -4.32 -15.79 -23.38
N GLU A 215 -3.22 -15.10 -23.69
CA GLU A 215 -1.88 -15.61 -23.40
C GLU A 215 -1.69 -15.84 -21.89
N LEU A 216 -2.07 -14.87 -21.06
CA LEU A 216 -1.99 -14.99 -19.59
C LEU A 216 -2.85 -16.16 -19.06
N LEU A 217 -4.00 -16.42 -19.68
CA LEU A 217 -4.86 -17.52 -19.25
C LEU A 217 -4.16 -18.88 -19.40
N ARG A 218 -3.32 -19.05 -20.42
CA ARG A 218 -2.55 -20.28 -20.66
C ARG A 218 -1.44 -20.50 -19.62
N LEU A 219 -1.02 -19.45 -18.92
CA LEU A 219 -0.01 -19.51 -17.87
C LEU A 219 -0.58 -19.83 -16.49
N LYS A 220 -1.92 -19.91 -16.33
CA LYS A 220 -2.51 -20.30 -15.05
C LYS A 220 -2.02 -21.66 -14.59
N LYS A 221 -1.61 -21.72 -13.32
CA LYS A 221 -1.29 -22.98 -12.64
C LYS A 221 -2.58 -23.69 -12.22
N ARG A 222 -2.57 -25.03 -12.20
CA ARG A 222 -3.71 -25.83 -11.71
C ARG A 222 -3.73 -25.73 -10.18
N GLU A 223 -4.85 -25.30 -9.61
CA GLU A 223 -5.11 -25.33 -8.16
C GLU A 223 -5.46 -26.74 -7.74
#